data_42dad29571f7fd59ed98eb276669e19d
#
_entry.id   42dad29571f7fd59ed98eb276669e19d
#
_cell.length_a   1.000
_cell.length_b   1.000
_cell.length_c   1.000
_cell.angle_alpha   90.00
_cell.angle_beta   90.00
_cell.angle_gamma   90.00
#
_symmetry.space_group_name_H-M   'P 1'
#
loop_
_entity.id
_entity.type
_entity.pdbx_description
1 polymer ?
#
loop_
_entity_poly.entity_id
_entity_poly.type
_entity_poly.pdbx_seq_one_letter_code
_entity_poly.pdbx_strand_id
1 'polypeptide(L)' 'MNSPSYFEIQVTNPEASISFYSAVFGWSFELDPHIPIPYYRIQTGGMMGGLMQRETPWNEGMK' A
#
# COMPACT_ATOMS: atom_id res chain seq x y z
N MET A 1 -12.98 -0.07 19.72
CA MET A 1 -12.71 0.14 19.26
C MET A 1 -12.67 0.05 18.28
N ASN A 2 -12.74 0.12 18.02
CA ASN A 2 -12.67 0.07 17.19
C ASN A 2 -11.89 -0.30 16.35
N SER A 3 -11.87 -1.21 16.13
CA SER A 3 -10.76 -1.49 15.31
C SER A 3 -11.03 -1.22 13.87
N PRO A 4 -10.16 -0.54 13.25
CA PRO A 4 -10.39 -0.16 11.86
C PRO A 4 -10.25 -1.36 10.95
N SER A 5 -11.04 -1.37 9.91
CA SER A 5 -10.90 -2.35 8.84
C SER A 5 -10.00 -1.81 7.75
N TYR A 6 -8.89 -1.22 8.13
CA TYR A 6 -8.01 -0.54 7.21
C TYR A 6 -6.56 -0.77 7.61
N PHE A 7 -5.72 -1.04 6.65
CA PHE A 7 -4.29 -1.23 6.91
C PHE A 7 -3.48 -0.49 5.87
N GLU A 8 -2.21 -0.22 6.19
CA GLU A 8 -1.32 0.48 5.27
C GLU A 8 -0.01 -0.26 5.14
N ILE A 9 0.52 -0.26 3.92
CA ILE A 9 1.80 -0.88 3.61
C ILE A 9 2.69 0.16 2.97
N GLN A 10 3.91 0.30 3.47
CA GLN A 10 4.88 1.19 2.87
C GLN A 10 5.93 0.36 2.15
N VAL A 11 6.19 0.70 0.90
CA VAL A 11 7.07 -0.09 0.07
C VAL A 11 8.06 0.80 -0.67
N THR A 12 9.17 0.22 -1.05
CA THR A 12 10.19 0.93 -1.81
C THR A 12 9.78 1.03 -3.28
N ASN A 13 9.21 -0.03 -3.82
CA ASN A 13 8.83 -0.09 -5.22
C ASN A 13 7.38 -0.54 -5.32
N PRO A 14 6.44 0.43 -5.46
CA PRO A 14 5.02 0.07 -5.49
C PRO A 14 4.67 -0.87 -6.63
N GLU A 15 5.26 -0.68 -7.80
CA GLU A 15 4.88 -1.50 -8.96
C GLU A 15 5.21 -2.96 -8.72
N ALA A 16 6.41 -3.22 -8.18
CA ALA A 16 6.80 -4.59 -7.90
C ALA A 16 5.91 -5.19 -6.82
N SER A 17 5.60 -4.40 -5.80
CA SER A 17 4.76 -4.88 -4.72
C SER A 17 3.35 -5.19 -5.20
N ILE A 18 2.79 -4.32 -6.05
CA ILE A 18 1.46 -4.52 -6.59
C ILE A 18 1.42 -5.81 -7.40
N SER A 19 2.43 -6.04 -8.23
CA SER A 19 2.47 -7.27 -9.01
C SER A 19 2.50 -8.49 -8.11
N PHE A 20 3.30 -8.42 -7.06
CA PHE A 20 3.42 -9.54 -6.15
C PHE A 20 2.11 -9.83 -5.43
N TYR A 21 1.53 -8.79 -4.83
CA TYR A 21 0.31 -9.00 -4.04
C TYR A 21 -0.87 -9.36 -4.92
N SER A 22 -0.94 -8.81 -6.14
CA SER A 22 -2.00 -9.17 -7.05
C SER A 22 -1.91 -10.63 -7.44
N ALA A 23 -0.69 -11.11 -7.70
CA ALA A 23 -0.52 -12.49 -8.11
C ALA A 23 -0.76 -13.47 -6.97
N VAL A 24 -0.31 -13.11 -5.77
CA VAL A 24 -0.38 -14.04 -4.64
C VAL A 24 -1.75 -14.03 -3.98
N PHE A 25 -2.30 -12.83 -3.78
CA PHE A 25 -3.54 -12.69 -3.01
C PHE A 25 -4.74 -12.32 -3.85
N GLY A 26 -4.53 -11.94 -5.11
CA GLY A 26 -5.65 -11.52 -5.94
C GLY A 26 -6.21 -10.16 -5.56
N TRP A 27 -5.43 -9.35 -4.87
CA TRP A 27 -5.88 -8.02 -4.48
C TRP A 27 -5.90 -7.08 -5.68
N SER A 28 -6.78 -6.08 -5.62
CA SER A 28 -6.86 -5.02 -6.61
C SER A 28 -6.29 -3.74 -6.05
N PHE A 29 -5.60 -2.99 -6.90
CA PHE A 29 -4.96 -1.74 -6.50
C PHE A 29 -5.43 -0.61 -7.39
N GLU A 30 -5.75 0.52 -6.80
CA GLU A 30 -6.25 1.66 -7.53
C GLU A 30 -5.52 2.91 -7.07
N LEU A 31 -4.88 3.60 -8.02
CA LEU A 31 -4.15 4.82 -7.70
C LEU A 31 -5.10 5.90 -7.24
N ASP A 32 -4.73 6.57 -6.16
CA ASP A 32 -5.50 7.68 -5.64
C ASP A 32 -4.91 8.99 -6.17
N PRO A 33 -5.61 9.66 -7.09
CA PRO A 33 -5.06 10.86 -7.72
C PRO A 33 -5.08 12.08 -6.82
N HIS A 34 -5.74 12.02 -5.69
CA HIS A 34 -5.86 13.17 -4.79
C HIS A 34 -4.70 13.28 -3.82
N ILE A 35 -3.84 12.27 -3.76
CA ILE A 35 -2.72 12.27 -2.84
C ILE A 35 -1.44 12.57 -3.62
N PRO A 36 -0.61 13.49 -3.12
CA PRO A 36 0.57 13.95 -3.89
C PRO A 36 1.66 12.90 -4.05
N ILE A 37 1.64 11.84 -3.27
CA ILE A 37 2.62 10.77 -3.42
C ILE A 37 1.94 9.56 -4.02
N PRO A 38 2.71 8.61 -4.56
CA PRO A 38 2.12 7.39 -5.09
C PRO A 38 1.40 6.63 -3.98
N TYR A 39 0.10 6.63 -4.03
CA TYR A 39 -0.74 5.98 -3.03
C TYR A 39 -1.80 5.18 -3.74
N TYR A 40 -1.87 3.90 -3.40
CA TYR A 40 -2.82 3.00 -4.02
C TYR A 40 -3.78 2.45 -2.98
N ARG A 41 -5.06 2.48 -3.30
CA ARG A 41 -6.05 1.85 -2.44
C ARG A 41 -6.11 0.37 -2.76
N ILE A 42 -6.15 -0.43 -1.70
CA ILE A 42 -6.13 -1.88 -1.84
C ILE A 42 -7.51 -2.43 -1.56
N GLN A 43 -8.00 -3.24 -2.47
CA GLN A 43 -9.29 -3.91 -2.28
C GLN A 43 -9.03 -5.40 -2.21
N THR A 44 -9.33 -5.96 -1.05
CA THR A 44 -9.07 -7.36 -0.80
C THR A 44 -10.33 -8.20 -0.79
N GLY A 45 -11.48 -7.57 -0.95
CA GLY A 45 -12.74 -8.27 -0.84
C GLY A 45 -13.32 -8.21 0.54
N GLY A 46 -12.55 -7.72 1.48
CA GLY A 46 -13.01 -7.55 2.86
C GLY A 46 -12.42 -6.28 3.43
N MET A 47 -11.30 -6.43 4.10
CA MET A 47 -10.63 -5.28 4.68
C MET A 47 -10.03 -4.41 3.58
N MET A 48 -10.14 -3.12 3.71
CA MET A 48 -9.54 -2.19 2.77
C MET A 48 -8.19 -1.74 3.28
N GLY A 49 -7.32 -1.36 2.35
CA GLY A 49 -6.00 -0.92 2.75
C GLY A 49 -5.43 0.10 1.80
N GLY A 50 -4.23 0.55 2.11
CA GLY A 50 -3.49 1.48 1.28
C GLY A 50 -2.05 1.06 1.15
N LEU A 51 -1.48 1.29 -0.02
CA LEU A 51 -0.08 1.01 -0.29
C LEU A 51 0.55 2.30 -0.78
N MET A 52 1.65 2.68 -0.16
CA MET A 52 2.30 3.93 -0.51
C MET A 52 3.80 3.73 -0.63
N GLN A 53 4.44 4.59 -1.41
CA GLN A 53 5.87 4.53 -1.56
C GLN A 53 6.54 5.17 -0.37
N ARG A 54 7.55 4.49 0.15
CA ARG A 54 8.34 5.02 1.25
C ARG A 54 9.14 6.22 0.76
N GLU A 55 9.08 7.30 1.51
CA GLU A 55 9.75 8.53 1.08
C GLU A 55 11.24 8.46 1.25
N THR A 56 11.69 7.82 2.31
CA THR A 56 13.11 7.71 2.56
C THR A 56 13.47 6.25 2.66
N PRO A 57 14.72 5.92 2.35
CA PRO A 57 15.15 4.54 2.51
C PRO A 57 14.93 4.06 3.93
N TRP A 58 14.56 2.82 4.03
CA TRP A 58 14.23 2.23 5.31
C TRP A 58 15.35 2.42 6.34
N ASN A 59 16.59 2.21 5.90
CA ASN A 59 17.71 2.30 6.81
C ASN A 59 17.85 3.68 7.39
N GLU A 60 17.66 4.68 6.58
CA GLU A 60 17.82 6.04 7.06
C GLU A 60 16.74 6.41 8.05
N GLY A 61 15.57 5.88 7.85
CA GLY A 61 14.49 6.17 8.76
C GLY A 61 14.66 5.56 10.11
N MET A 62 15.59 4.66 10.25
CA MET A 62 15.79 3.96 11.50
C MET A 62 16.73 4.67 12.45
N LYS A 63 17.24 5.77 12.05
CA LYS A 63 18.22 6.48 12.89
C LYS A 63 17.74 6.78 14.27
#